data_08262e076c2e2cdcf22d45974c71880c
#
_entry.id   08262e076c2e2cdcf22d45974c71880c
#
_cell.length_a   1.000
_cell.length_b   1.000
_cell.length_c   1.000
_cell.angle_alpha   90.00
_cell.angle_beta   90.00
_cell.angle_gamma   90.00
#
_symmetry.space_group_name_H-M   'P 1'
#
loop_
_entity.id
_entity.type
_entity.pdbx_description
1 polymer ?
#
loop_
_entity_poly.entity_id
_entity_poly.type
_entity_poly.pdbx_seq_one_letter_code
_entity_poly.pdbx_strand_id
1 'polypeptide(L)'
;MINKIFERRHKEDRPVLAICYDFDKTLSPDDMQAQGYIQSVGYDVADFWKESNELAEANDMDTNLAYMYKMIEKAEGRLVVTRQKLAEYGAHVGLFPGVEDWFERIRAYGKAHGVIVEHYIISSGLKEMIEGTSVAKNGAFEHVYASAFYYDENGVAKWPAQVVNYTGKTQILFRIQKGVMDVNDSAVNDHFAPEDVRVPFRNMVYIGDSDTDVPCMKLVNDNGGYSIGVYNNEKTKVYKMVRDGRIKYYAPADYTDGSELDILVKAIINRTATNEVLQDTYFRCKKEYLAAERESNEEDEKRTDLIVKLENSHSFAKTHSLIAQLQQCTDWTEAERQALLRIAVHNSQVRYILTDADVRAFYEKLLAEEKTLSPDAQTVRSVLENK
;
A
#
# COMPACT_ATOMS: atom_id res chain seq x y z
N MET A 1 12.65 25.21 -15.50
CA MET A 1 12.06 23.95 -14.96
C MET A 1 10.69 23.83 -15.61
N ILE A 2 10.47 22.78 -16.39
CA ILE A 2 9.12 22.46 -16.90
C ILE A 2 8.35 21.98 -15.67
N ASN A 3 7.32 22.74 -15.25
CA ASN A 3 6.40 22.27 -14.21
C ASN A 3 5.69 21.04 -14.78
N LYS A 4 6.14 19.84 -14.41
CA LYS A 4 5.44 18.61 -14.74
C LYS A 4 4.11 18.64 -14.00
N ILE A 5 3.02 18.64 -14.75
CA ILE A 5 1.68 18.48 -14.19
C ILE A 5 1.51 16.99 -13.93
N PHE A 6 1.33 16.62 -12.66
CA PHE A 6 1.02 15.25 -12.28
C PHE A 6 -0.48 15.04 -12.38
N GLU A 7 -0.87 13.92 -13.01
CA GLU A 7 -2.27 13.51 -13.07
C GLU A 7 -2.59 12.57 -11.91
N ARG A 8 -3.60 12.93 -11.12
CA ARG A 8 -4.14 12.09 -10.07
C ARG A 8 -5.29 11.26 -10.60
N ARG A 9 -5.35 9.96 -10.23
CA ARG A 9 -6.55 9.14 -10.42
C ARG A 9 -7.57 9.47 -9.33
N HIS A 10 -8.80 9.75 -9.71
CA HIS A 10 -9.90 10.05 -8.81
C HIS A 10 -10.71 8.81 -8.46
N LYS A 11 -11.51 8.89 -7.39
CA LYS A 11 -12.44 7.83 -7.00
C LYS A 11 -13.47 7.61 -8.12
N GLU A 12 -13.73 6.36 -8.43
CA GLU A 12 -14.72 5.92 -9.41
C GLU A 12 -16.07 5.66 -8.73
N ASP A 13 -17.14 5.56 -9.53
CA ASP A 13 -18.50 5.25 -9.05
C ASP A 13 -18.65 3.80 -8.54
N ARG A 14 -17.68 2.95 -8.81
CA ARG A 14 -17.59 1.57 -8.36
C ARG A 14 -16.37 1.37 -7.48
N PRO A 15 -16.44 0.45 -6.50
CA PRO A 15 -15.29 0.15 -5.66
C PRO A 15 -14.12 -0.38 -6.49
N VAL A 16 -12.92 0.11 -6.17
CA VAL A 16 -11.66 -0.37 -6.73
C VAL A 16 -11.02 -1.32 -5.71
N LEU A 17 -10.64 -2.51 -6.16
CA LEU A 17 -9.77 -3.44 -5.44
C LEU A 17 -8.38 -3.41 -6.10
N ALA A 18 -7.37 -2.96 -5.38
CA ALA A 18 -5.99 -3.01 -5.83
C ALA A 18 -5.33 -4.32 -5.36
N ILE A 19 -4.84 -5.11 -6.29
CA ILE A 19 -4.03 -6.30 -6.00
C ILE A 19 -2.58 -5.96 -6.33
N CYS A 20 -1.75 -5.91 -5.28
CA CYS A 20 -0.33 -5.59 -5.35
C CYS A 20 0.48 -6.88 -5.24
N TYR A 21 1.42 -7.07 -6.13
CA TYR A 21 2.25 -8.29 -6.19
C TYR A 21 3.73 -7.91 -6.04
N ASP A 22 4.47 -8.71 -5.29
CA ASP A 22 5.87 -8.88 -5.59
C ASP A 22 6.03 -9.65 -6.91
N PHE A 23 7.23 -9.72 -7.50
CA PHE A 23 7.42 -10.37 -8.78
C PHE A 23 8.22 -11.67 -8.65
N ASP A 24 9.47 -11.59 -8.17
CA ASP A 24 10.35 -12.73 -8.01
C ASP A 24 9.81 -13.70 -6.94
N LYS A 25 9.75 -14.99 -7.25
CA LYS A 25 9.19 -16.05 -6.39
C LYS A 25 7.71 -15.86 -6.01
N THR A 26 7.07 -14.84 -6.62
CA THR A 26 5.64 -14.57 -6.48
C THR A 26 4.89 -14.81 -7.79
N LEU A 27 5.23 -14.12 -8.88
CA LEU A 27 4.70 -14.37 -10.24
C LEU A 27 5.65 -15.21 -11.09
N SER A 28 6.95 -15.14 -10.79
CA SER A 28 8.03 -15.92 -11.41
C SER A 28 8.58 -16.93 -10.40
N PRO A 29 8.99 -18.13 -10.82
CA PRO A 29 9.50 -19.15 -9.88
C PRO A 29 10.86 -18.85 -9.28
N ASP A 30 11.64 -17.91 -9.85
CA ASP A 30 12.97 -17.55 -9.39
C ASP A 30 13.26 -16.06 -9.61
N ASP A 31 14.39 -15.59 -9.08
CA ASP A 31 14.89 -14.22 -9.31
C ASP A 31 15.11 -14.00 -10.81
N MET A 32 14.55 -12.91 -11.34
CA MET A 32 14.59 -12.65 -12.80
C MET A 32 16.01 -12.53 -13.35
N GLN A 33 16.94 -12.00 -12.56
CA GLN A 33 18.36 -11.86 -12.94
C GLN A 33 19.04 -13.22 -13.12
N ALA A 34 18.60 -14.23 -12.36
CA ALA A 34 19.10 -15.60 -12.43
C ALA A 34 18.59 -16.37 -13.64
N GLN A 35 17.61 -15.82 -14.37
CA GLN A 35 17.00 -16.48 -15.53
C GLN A 35 17.59 -15.99 -16.86
N GLY A 36 18.90 -15.86 -16.93
CA GLY A 36 19.63 -15.59 -18.17
C GLY A 36 20.63 -14.44 -18.10
N TYR A 37 20.34 -13.35 -17.37
CA TYR A 37 21.23 -12.20 -17.31
C TYR A 37 22.59 -12.56 -16.68
N ILE A 38 22.59 -13.14 -15.46
CA ILE A 38 23.83 -13.48 -14.73
C ILE A 38 24.69 -14.45 -15.56
N GLN A 39 24.09 -15.44 -16.18
CA GLN A 39 24.79 -16.38 -17.04
C GLN A 39 25.36 -15.69 -18.29
N SER A 40 24.66 -14.71 -18.86
CA SER A 40 25.10 -14.00 -20.06
C SER A 40 26.36 -13.16 -19.84
N VAL A 41 26.58 -12.73 -18.60
CA VAL A 41 27.80 -12.03 -18.20
C VAL A 41 28.90 -13.03 -17.71
N GLY A 42 28.68 -14.34 -17.92
CA GLY A 42 29.66 -15.39 -17.61
C GLY A 42 29.87 -15.65 -16.13
N TYR A 43 28.79 -15.44 -15.31
CA TYR A 43 28.83 -15.66 -13.86
C TYR A 43 27.93 -16.82 -13.44
N ASP A 44 28.34 -17.48 -12.36
CA ASP A 44 27.47 -18.39 -11.62
C ASP A 44 26.48 -17.59 -10.76
N VAL A 45 25.26 -18.08 -10.64
CA VAL A 45 24.18 -17.37 -9.91
C VAL A 45 24.50 -17.28 -8.43
N ALA A 46 24.99 -18.35 -7.82
CA ALA A 46 25.28 -18.37 -6.38
C ALA A 46 26.47 -17.46 -6.05
N ASP A 47 27.51 -17.46 -6.89
CA ASP A 47 28.67 -16.59 -6.73
C ASP A 47 28.29 -15.11 -6.92
N PHE A 48 27.42 -14.80 -7.88
CA PHE A 48 26.93 -13.44 -8.09
C PHE A 48 26.22 -12.90 -6.85
N TRP A 49 25.27 -13.65 -6.31
CA TRP A 49 24.52 -13.23 -5.12
C TRP A 49 25.42 -13.16 -3.88
N LYS A 50 26.35 -14.08 -3.74
CA LYS A 50 27.34 -14.05 -2.66
C LYS A 50 28.17 -12.78 -2.70
N GLU A 51 28.78 -12.46 -3.84
CA GLU A 51 29.60 -11.24 -4.00
C GLU A 51 28.78 -9.96 -3.80
N SER A 52 27.51 -9.96 -4.25
CA SER A 52 26.61 -8.84 -4.05
C SER A 52 26.29 -8.61 -2.57
N ASN A 53 25.99 -9.67 -1.83
CA ASN A 53 25.71 -9.59 -0.41
C ASN A 53 26.95 -9.20 0.41
N GLU A 54 28.12 -9.76 0.09
CA GLU A 54 29.39 -9.38 0.71
C GLU A 54 29.72 -7.90 0.46
N LEU A 55 29.45 -7.39 -0.75
CA LEU A 55 29.62 -5.97 -1.06
C LEU A 55 28.69 -5.09 -0.20
N ALA A 56 27.42 -5.49 -0.06
CA ALA A 56 26.46 -4.77 0.74
C ALA A 56 26.89 -4.72 2.22
N GLU A 57 27.28 -5.85 2.79
CA GLU A 57 27.70 -5.98 4.18
C GLU A 57 28.98 -5.17 4.48
N ALA A 58 29.97 -5.27 3.59
CA ALA A 58 31.26 -4.58 3.78
C ALA A 58 31.17 -3.05 3.70
N ASN A 59 30.11 -2.50 3.11
CA ASN A 59 29.97 -1.06 2.84
C ASN A 59 28.72 -0.43 3.47
N ASP A 60 27.99 -1.14 4.34
CA ASP A 60 26.71 -0.68 4.90
C ASP A 60 25.75 -0.21 3.79
N MET A 61 25.68 -1.00 2.71
CA MET A 61 25.01 -0.66 1.46
C MET A 61 23.68 -1.42 1.34
N ASP A 62 22.65 -0.76 0.78
CA ASP A 62 21.41 -1.44 0.42
C ASP A 62 21.67 -2.60 -0.56
N THR A 63 21.11 -3.76 -0.27
CA THR A 63 21.33 -4.98 -1.05
C THR A 63 20.89 -4.86 -2.51
N ASN A 64 19.86 -4.05 -2.79
CA ASN A 64 19.42 -3.80 -4.16
C ASN A 64 20.40 -2.89 -4.90
N LEU A 65 20.97 -1.88 -4.23
CA LEU A 65 22.05 -1.09 -4.80
C LEU A 65 23.26 -1.97 -5.11
N ALA A 66 23.59 -2.90 -4.21
CA ALA A 66 24.72 -3.79 -4.39
C ALA A 66 24.55 -4.71 -5.60
N TYR A 67 23.40 -5.37 -5.77
CA TYR A 67 23.22 -6.23 -6.95
C TYR A 67 23.15 -5.41 -8.25
N MET A 68 22.53 -4.24 -8.24
CA MET A 68 22.48 -3.36 -9.41
C MET A 68 23.91 -2.91 -9.80
N TYR A 69 24.74 -2.55 -8.82
CA TYR A 69 26.15 -2.26 -9.06
C TYR A 69 26.87 -3.45 -9.67
N LYS A 70 26.71 -4.64 -9.07
CA LYS A 70 27.32 -5.88 -9.59
C LYS A 70 26.86 -6.23 -11.00
N MET A 71 25.61 -5.96 -11.34
CA MET A 71 25.13 -6.14 -12.72
C MET A 71 25.95 -5.31 -13.71
N ILE A 72 26.16 -4.04 -13.42
CA ILE A 72 26.97 -3.17 -14.31
C ILE A 72 28.43 -3.60 -14.31
N GLU A 73 29.03 -3.82 -13.13
CA GLU A 73 30.43 -4.25 -13.00
C GLU A 73 30.73 -5.53 -13.79
N LYS A 74 29.87 -6.55 -13.66
CA LYS A 74 30.11 -7.85 -14.36
C LYS A 74 29.82 -7.80 -15.85
N ALA A 75 29.04 -6.80 -16.30
CA ALA A 75 28.78 -6.59 -17.72
C ALA A 75 29.95 -5.90 -18.46
N GLU A 76 30.86 -5.24 -17.73
CA GLU A 76 31.98 -4.53 -18.34
C GLU A 76 32.79 -5.45 -19.29
N GLY A 77 33.00 -4.97 -20.52
CA GLY A 77 33.73 -5.70 -21.58
C GLY A 77 32.98 -6.92 -22.16
N ARG A 78 31.75 -7.22 -21.70
CA ARG A 78 30.96 -8.40 -22.13
C ARG A 78 29.65 -8.03 -22.76
N LEU A 79 28.89 -7.11 -22.12
CA LEU A 79 27.56 -6.74 -22.51
C LEU A 79 27.33 -5.24 -22.26
N VAL A 80 26.71 -4.55 -23.22
CA VAL A 80 26.20 -3.20 -23.00
C VAL A 80 24.81 -3.31 -22.38
N VAL A 81 24.68 -2.89 -21.12
CA VAL A 81 23.42 -2.94 -20.40
C VAL A 81 22.55 -1.77 -20.86
N THR A 82 21.51 -2.07 -21.62
CA THR A 82 20.52 -1.10 -22.11
C THR A 82 19.13 -1.50 -21.62
N ARG A 83 18.18 -0.53 -21.63
CA ARG A 83 16.77 -0.80 -21.32
C ARG A 83 16.22 -1.93 -22.21
N GLN A 84 16.50 -1.85 -23.52
CA GLN A 84 16.03 -2.85 -24.47
C GLN A 84 16.62 -4.23 -24.12
N LYS A 85 17.93 -4.31 -23.80
CA LYS A 85 18.58 -5.58 -23.50
C LYS A 85 18.01 -6.21 -22.22
N LEU A 86 17.75 -5.42 -21.20
CA LEU A 86 17.09 -5.91 -19.97
C LEU A 86 15.65 -6.39 -20.25
N ALA A 87 14.89 -5.68 -21.09
CA ALA A 87 13.56 -6.13 -21.50
C ALA A 87 13.59 -7.42 -22.34
N GLU A 88 14.66 -7.64 -23.13
CA GLU A 88 14.85 -8.90 -23.87
C GLU A 88 15.06 -10.07 -22.89
N TYR A 89 15.85 -9.91 -21.83
CA TYR A 89 15.95 -10.93 -20.75
C TYR A 89 14.61 -11.14 -20.08
N GLY A 90 13.88 -10.05 -19.78
CA GLY A 90 12.53 -10.12 -19.22
C GLY A 90 11.55 -10.95 -20.05
N ALA A 91 11.68 -10.93 -21.37
CA ALA A 91 10.82 -11.72 -22.25
C ALA A 91 11.01 -13.25 -22.11
N HIS A 92 12.10 -13.68 -21.48
CA HIS A 92 12.42 -15.09 -21.26
C HIS A 92 12.22 -15.52 -19.80
N VAL A 93 11.80 -14.61 -18.92
CA VAL A 93 11.51 -14.93 -17.52
C VAL A 93 10.33 -15.90 -17.46
N GLY A 94 10.52 -17.03 -16.80
CA GLY A 94 9.46 -18.01 -16.55
C GLY A 94 8.41 -17.45 -15.58
N LEU A 95 7.16 -17.84 -15.81
CA LEU A 95 6.04 -17.46 -14.94
C LEU A 95 5.43 -18.71 -14.30
N PHE A 96 4.84 -18.56 -13.12
CA PHE A 96 4.10 -19.63 -12.48
C PHE A 96 2.86 -20.04 -13.29
N PRO A 97 2.32 -21.27 -13.09
CA PRO A 97 1.14 -21.73 -13.79
C PRO A 97 -0.03 -20.76 -13.69
N GLY A 98 -0.67 -20.46 -14.82
CA GLY A 98 -1.86 -19.63 -14.91
C GLY A 98 -1.63 -18.12 -14.85
N VAL A 99 -0.41 -17.63 -14.61
CA VAL A 99 -0.11 -16.18 -14.52
C VAL A 99 -0.47 -15.45 -15.82
N GLU A 100 -0.28 -16.06 -16.98
CA GLU A 100 -0.56 -15.46 -18.30
C GLU A 100 -2.03 -15.00 -18.43
N ASP A 101 -2.98 -15.78 -17.92
CA ASP A 101 -4.41 -15.52 -18.05
C ASP A 101 -5.02 -14.90 -16.78
N TRP A 102 -4.27 -14.86 -15.69
CA TRP A 102 -4.73 -14.44 -14.36
C TRP A 102 -5.34 -13.05 -14.35
N PHE A 103 -4.63 -12.08 -14.88
CA PHE A 103 -4.98 -10.66 -14.74
C PHE A 103 -6.29 -10.33 -15.44
N GLU A 104 -6.47 -10.80 -16.67
CA GLU A 104 -7.70 -10.61 -17.43
C GLU A 104 -8.88 -11.35 -16.78
N ARG A 105 -8.68 -12.59 -16.36
CA ARG A 105 -9.70 -13.41 -15.71
C ARG A 105 -10.20 -12.78 -14.41
N ILE A 106 -9.29 -12.29 -13.57
CA ILE A 106 -9.64 -11.65 -12.28
C ILE A 106 -10.31 -10.29 -12.51
N ARG A 107 -9.87 -9.49 -13.50
CA ARG A 107 -10.59 -8.26 -13.92
C ARG A 107 -12.00 -8.57 -14.39
N ALA A 108 -12.16 -9.59 -15.23
CA ALA A 108 -13.47 -9.99 -15.74
C ALA A 108 -14.40 -10.44 -14.60
N TYR A 109 -13.88 -11.22 -13.65
CA TYR A 109 -14.63 -11.62 -12.46
C TYR A 109 -15.05 -10.41 -11.61
N GLY A 110 -14.13 -9.49 -11.33
CA GLY A 110 -14.44 -8.25 -10.61
C GLY A 110 -15.52 -7.42 -11.31
N LYS A 111 -15.39 -7.23 -12.61
CA LYS A 111 -16.38 -6.50 -13.43
C LYS A 111 -17.77 -7.12 -13.33
N ALA A 112 -17.87 -8.44 -13.36
CA ALA A 112 -19.13 -9.17 -13.23
C ALA A 112 -19.79 -9.00 -11.84
N HIS A 113 -18.98 -8.68 -10.81
CA HIS A 113 -19.42 -8.46 -9.43
C HIS A 113 -19.42 -6.97 -9.02
N GLY A 114 -19.33 -6.04 -9.97
CA GLY A 114 -19.41 -4.60 -9.71
C GLY A 114 -18.14 -3.98 -9.12
N VAL A 115 -17.01 -4.69 -9.14
CA VAL A 115 -15.72 -4.22 -8.61
C VAL A 115 -14.74 -3.96 -9.76
N ILE A 116 -14.04 -2.83 -9.73
CA ILE A 116 -12.90 -2.56 -10.60
C ILE A 116 -11.69 -3.22 -9.96
N VAL A 117 -11.08 -4.18 -10.64
CA VAL A 117 -9.84 -4.82 -10.17
C VAL A 117 -8.66 -4.24 -10.91
N GLU A 118 -7.69 -3.76 -10.16
CA GLU A 118 -6.43 -3.21 -10.66
C GLU A 118 -5.26 -4.04 -10.15
N HIS A 119 -4.25 -4.23 -11.00
CA HIS A 119 -3.06 -5.02 -10.69
C HIS A 119 -1.82 -4.14 -10.69
N TYR A 120 -1.02 -4.23 -9.64
CA TYR A 120 0.19 -3.43 -9.44
C TYR A 120 1.37 -4.33 -9.10
N ILE A 121 2.53 -4.03 -9.66
CA ILE A 121 3.78 -4.65 -9.21
C ILE A 121 4.49 -3.73 -8.22
N ILE A 122 4.96 -4.31 -7.11
CA ILE A 122 5.81 -3.65 -6.10
C ILE A 122 6.98 -4.58 -5.81
N SER A 123 8.05 -4.48 -6.60
CA SER A 123 9.15 -5.45 -6.62
C SER A 123 10.51 -4.84 -6.32
N SER A 124 11.36 -5.61 -5.68
CA SER A 124 12.78 -5.31 -5.53
C SER A 124 13.60 -5.60 -6.80
N GLY A 125 13.03 -6.37 -7.73
CA GLY A 125 13.61 -6.69 -9.02
C GLY A 125 13.65 -5.50 -9.99
N LEU A 126 14.07 -5.75 -11.23
CA LEU A 126 14.27 -4.71 -12.24
C LEU A 126 13.01 -4.43 -13.06
N LYS A 127 12.61 -3.16 -13.08
CA LYS A 127 11.46 -2.67 -13.83
C LYS A 127 11.55 -3.03 -15.31
N GLU A 128 12.70 -2.84 -15.91
CA GLU A 128 12.93 -3.09 -17.33
C GLU A 128 12.72 -4.57 -17.70
N MET A 129 13.13 -5.48 -16.82
CA MET A 129 12.91 -6.91 -17.03
C MET A 129 11.43 -7.27 -16.85
N ILE A 130 10.76 -6.72 -15.83
CA ILE A 130 9.32 -6.93 -15.61
C ILE A 130 8.51 -6.42 -16.81
N GLU A 131 8.81 -5.20 -17.29
CA GLU A 131 8.16 -4.60 -18.48
C GLU A 131 8.44 -5.39 -19.77
N GLY A 132 9.52 -6.18 -19.78
CA GLY A 132 9.87 -7.09 -20.87
C GLY A 132 9.06 -8.38 -20.93
N THR A 133 8.36 -8.76 -19.87
CA THR A 133 7.57 -10.00 -19.78
C THR A 133 6.33 -9.97 -20.71
N SER A 134 5.82 -11.15 -21.06
CA SER A 134 4.60 -11.29 -21.88
C SER A 134 3.41 -10.59 -21.19
N VAL A 135 3.21 -10.82 -19.92
CA VAL A 135 2.08 -10.26 -19.16
C VAL A 135 2.13 -8.73 -19.08
N ALA A 136 3.30 -8.14 -18.87
CA ALA A 136 3.43 -6.68 -18.83
C ALA A 136 3.15 -6.06 -20.21
N LYS A 137 3.66 -6.67 -21.30
CA LYS A 137 3.39 -6.23 -22.69
C LYS A 137 1.93 -6.33 -23.07
N ASN A 138 1.20 -7.28 -22.49
CA ASN A 138 -0.25 -7.45 -22.68
C ASN A 138 -1.09 -6.52 -21.78
N GLY A 139 -0.48 -5.58 -21.06
CA GLY A 139 -1.21 -4.60 -20.25
C GLY A 139 -1.79 -5.18 -18.95
N ALA A 140 -1.13 -6.18 -18.37
CA ALA A 140 -1.57 -6.79 -17.11
C ALA A 140 -1.59 -5.81 -15.94
N PHE A 141 -0.68 -4.82 -15.91
CA PHE A 141 -0.44 -3.97 -14.75
C PHE A 141 -0.85 -2.53 -15.00
N GLU A 142 -1.52 -1.93 -14.03
CA GLU A 142 -1.81 -0.50 -14.01
C GLU A 142 -0.53 0.33 -13.83
N HIS A 143 0.41 -0.19 -13.04
CA HIS A 143 1.73 0.39 -12.86
C HIS A 143 2.72 -0.65 -12.35
N VAL A 144 3.99 -0.51 -12.78
CA VAL A 144 5.12 -1.31 -12.29
C VAL A 144 6.03 -0.43 -11.44
N TYR A 145 6.02 -0.64 -10.13
CA TYR A 145 6.94 -0.05 -9.18
C TYR A 145 8.04 -1.07 -8.89
N ALA A 146 9.23 -0.82 -9.40
CA ALA A 146 10.37 -1.71 -9.21
C ALA A 146 11.68 -0.91 -9.25
N SER A 147 12.78 -1.54 -8.88
CA SER A 147 14.11 -0.92 -9.03
C SER A 147 14.39 -0.69 -10.52
N ALA A 148 15.05 0.40 -10.85
CA ALA A 148 15.27 0.80 -12.24
C ALA A 148 16.61 1.53 -12.41
N PHE A 149 17.21 1.46 -13.59
CA PHE A 149 18.39 2.22 -13.94
C PHE A 149 18.08 3.59 -14.54
N TYR A 150 18.97 4.54 -14.30
CA TYR A 150 19.16 5.72 -15.13
C TYR A 150 20.01 5.33 -16.34
N TYR A 151 19.61 5.83 -17.51
CA TYR A 151 20.29 5.61 -18.77
C TYR A 151 20.85 6.91 -19.30
N ASP A 152 22.08 6.87 -19.81
CA ASP A 152 22.69 8.01 -20.46
C ASP A 152 22.07 8.30 -21.86
N GLU A 153 22.62 9.31 -22.55
CA GLU A 153 22.17 9.72 -23.89
C GLU A 153 22.30 8.61 -24.96
N ASN A 154 23.17 7.62 -24.73
CA ASN A 154 23.35 6.46 -25.60
C ASN A 154 22.43 5.28 -25.18
N GLY A 155 21.57 5.47 -24.19
CA GLY A 155 20.70 4.43 -23.66
C GLY A 155 21.41 3.36 -22.81
N VAL A 156 22.61 3.65 -22.32
CA VAL A 156 23.41 2.73 -21.48
C VAL A 156 23.12 3.00 -20.01
N ALA A 157 22.87 1.93 -19.27
CA ALA A 157 22.64 2.00 -17.82
C ALA A 157 23.87 2.50 -17.08
N LYS A 158 23.69 3.50 -16.19
CA LYS A 158 24.78 4.14 -15.45
C LYS A 158 24.60 4.09 -13.94
N TRP A 159 23.41 4.34 -13.45
CA TRP A 159 23.14 4.54 -12.03
C TRP A 159 21.74 4.05 -11.68
N PRO A 160 21.49 3.56 -10.46
CA PRO A 160 20.14 3.31 -10.01
C PRO A 160 19.30 4.59 -10.00
N ALA A 161 18.23 4.64 -10.80
CA ALA A 161 17.27 5.74 -10.80
C ALA A 161 16.23 5.58 -9.72
N GLN A 162 15.88 4.33 -9.40
CA GLN A 162 14.94 3.96 -8.34
C GLN A 162 15.38 2.67 -7.69
N VAL A 163 15.23 2.60 -6.36
CA VAL A 163 15.44 1.39 -5.57
C VAL A 163 14.20 1.16 -4.72
N VAL A 164 13.65 -0.05 -4.78
CA VAL A 164 12.42 -0.44 -4.08
C VAL A 164 12.75 -1.62 -3.18
N ASN A 165 12.78 -1.39 -1.86
CA ASN A 165 13.13 -2.40 -0.88
C ASN A 165 12.39 -2.19 0.44
N TYR A 166 12.13 -3.23 1.22
CA TYR A 166 11.52 -3.23 2.55
C TYR A 166 10.43 -2.16 2.75
N THR A 167 10.65 -1.22 3.67
CA THR A 167 9.70 -0.13 3.95
C THR A 167 9.56 0.85 2.78
N GLY A 168 10.51 0.91 1.86
CA GLY A 168 10.37 1.62 0.59
C GLY A 168 9.19 1.12 -0.25
N LYS A 169 8.81 -0.17 -0.14
CA LYS A 169 7.62 -0.72 -0.77
C LYS A 169 6.32 -0.11 -0.20
N THR A 170 6.27 0.23 1.09
CA THR A 170 5.05 0.72 1.75
C THR A 170 4.59 2.08 1.25
N GLN A 171 5.51 2.99 0.87
CA GLN A 171 5.14 4.29 0.30
C GLN A 171 4.28 4.14 -0.97
N ILE A 172 4.49 3.06 -1.72
CA ILE A 172 3.79 2.79 -2.97
C ILE A 172 2.31 2.49 -2.69
N LEU A 173 2.02 1.78 -1.61
CA LEU A 173 0.65 1.51 -1.18
C LEU A 173 -0.11 2.80 -0.88
N PHE A 174 0.54 3.81 -0.26
CA PHE A 174 -0.08 5.13 -0.06
C PHE A 174 -0.31 5.88 -1.37
N ARG A 175 0.56 5.71 -2.38
CA ARG A 175 0.35 6.28 -3.71
C ARG A 175 -0.87 5.66 -4.40
N ILE A 176 -0.98 4.33 -4.37
CA ILE A 176 -2.13 3.60 -4.90
C ILE A 176 -3.41 4.03 -4.17
N GLN A 177 -3.36 4.11 -2.82
CA GLN A 177 -4.48 4.55 -1.99
C GLN A 177 -5.06 5.89 -2.47
N LYS A 178 -4.17 6.84 -2.77
CA LYS A 178 -4.55 8.22 -3.08
C LYS A 178 -4.68 8.49 -4.58
N GLY A 179 -4.32 7.54 -5.44
CA GLY A 179 -4.28 7.72 -6.89
C GLY A 179 -3.13 8.62 -7.38
N VAL A 180 -2.10 8.83 -6.55
CA VAL A 180 -0.93 9.68 -6.83
C VAL A 180 0.21 8.81 -7.33
N MET A 181 0.20 8.49 -8.63
CA MET A 181 1.01 7.40 -9.18
C MET A 181 2.48 7.75 -9.43
N ASP A 182 2.83 9.02 -9.69
CA ASP A 182 4.22 9.43 -9.95
C ASP A 182 5.03 9.48 -8.65
N VAL A 183 6.21 8.87 -8.65
CA VAL A 183 7.08 8.77 -7.46
C VAL A 183 7.58 10.13 -6.96
N ASN A 184 7.58 11.15 -7.82
CA ASN A 184 8.02 12.52 -7.48
C ASN A 184 6.84 13.45 -7.14
N ASP A 185 5.60 12.98 -7.23
CA ASP A 185 4.44 13.78 -6.87
C ASP A 185 4.30 13.85 -5.35
N SER A 186 4.44 15.07 -4.81
CA SER A 186 4.33 15.35 -3.38
C SER A 186 2.91 15.27 -2.84
N ALA A 187 1.89 15.26 -3.72
CA ALA A 187 0.49 15.14 -3.34
C ALA A 187 0.19 13.82 -2.59
N VAL A 188 1.12 12.86 -2.59
CA VAL A 188 1.04 11.68 -1.71
C VAL A 188 0.95 12.06 -0.23
N ASN A 189 1.45 13.24 0.15
CA ASN A 189 1.40 13.76 1.53
C ASN A 189 0.11 14.53 1.84
N ASP A 190 -0.68 14.86 0.81
CA ASP A 190 -1.92 15.59 1.02
C ASP A 190 -2.94 14.75 1.78
N HIS A 191 -3.81 15.45 2.46
CA HIS A 191 -4.95 14.83 3.10
C HIS A 191 -6.09 14.64 2.10
N PHE A 192 -6.70 13.49 2.20
CA PHE A 192 -7.93 13.15 1.51
C PHE A 192 -8.99 12.79 2.55
N ALA A 193 -10.19 13.35 2.41
CA ALA A 193 -11.33 12.88 3.18
C ALA A 193 -11.56 11.39 2.87
N PRO A 194 -12.06 10.58 3.80
CA PRO A 194 -12.24 9.13 3.59
C PRO A 194 -13.07 8.78 2.36
N GLU A 195 -14.08 9.60 2.09
CA GLU A 195 -14.94 9.49 0.92
C GLU A 195 -14.19 9.75 -0.40
N ASP A 196 -13.10 10.53 -0.37
CA ASP A 196 -12.26 10.88 -1.53
C ASP A 196 -11.06 9.95 -1.72
N VAL A 197 -10.83 9.06 -0.77
CA VAL A 197 -9.78 8.04 -0.89
C VAL A 197 -10.16 7.07 -2.00
N ARG A 198 -9.31 7.00 -3.03
CA ARG A 198 -9.60 6.20 -4.21
C ARG A 198 -9.62 4.69 -3.93
N VAL A 199 -8.56 4.19 -3.29
CA VAL A 199 -8.43 2.76 -2.93
C VAL A 199 -8.09 2.67 -1.44
N PRO A 200 -9.09 2.57 -0.54
CA PRO A 200 -8.80 2.40 0.87
C PRO A 200 -8.05 1.08 1.13
N PHE A 201 -7.23 1.02 2.17
CA PHE A 201 -6.44 -0.19 2.47
C PHE A 201 -7.29 -1.45 2.62
N ARG A 202 -8.54 -1.33 3.11
CA ARG A 202 -9.49 -2.46 3.19
C ARG A 202 -9.79 -3.10 1.82
N ASN A 203 -9.57 -2.34 0.73
CA ASN A 203 -9.69 -2.76 -0.66
C ASN A 203 -8.33 -3.03 -1.31
N MET A 204 -7.33 -3.40 -0.52
CA MET A 204 -6.03 -3.82 -1.03
C MET A 204 -5.77 -5.27 -0.68
N VAL A 205 -5.18 -5.97 -1.64
CA VAL A 205 -4.59 -7.30 -1.47
C VAL A 205 -3.10 -7.16 -1.74
N TYR A 206 -2.25 -7.66 -0.86
CA TYR A 206 -0.82 -7.77 -1.12
C TYR A 206 -0.44 -9.26 -1.20
N ILE A 207 0.19 -9.65 -2.30
CA ILE A 207 0.65 -11.02 -2.57
C ILE A 207 2.16 -11.01 -2.70
N GLY A 208 2.84 -11.84 -1.92
CA GLY A 208 4.31 -11.92 -1.93
C GLY A 208 4.81 -13.20 -1.25
N ASP A 209 6.12 -13.45 -1.29
CA ASP A 209 6.73 -14.69 -0.77
C ASP A 209 7.77 -14.48 0.34
N SER A 210 8.21 -13.22 0.56
CA SER A 210 9.46 -12.97 1.26
C SER A 210 9.37 -11.93 2.39
N ASP A 211 10.46 -11.86 3.18
CA ASP A 211 10.60 -10.90 4.28
C ASP A 211 10.59 -9.43 3.78
N THR A 212 10.94 -9.17 2.52
CA THR A 212 10.86 -7.82 1.94
C THR A 212 9.44 -7.31 1.78
N ASP A 213 8.46 -8.20 1.73
CA ASP A 213 7.02 -7.91 1.58
C ASP A 213 6.32 -7.69 2.92
N VAL A 214 6.91 -8.19 4.00
CA VAL A 214 6.33 -8.14 5.35
C VAL A 214 5.85 -6.74 5.74
N PRO A 215 6.58 -5.64 5.52
CA PRO A 215 6.09 -4.30 5.85
C PRO A 215 4.78 -3.95 5.13
N CYS A 216 4.67 -4.28 3.83
CA CYS A 216 3.45 -4.08 3.05
C CYS A 216 2.30 -4.96 3.52
N MET A 217 2.58 -6.24 3.73
CA MET A 217 1.60 -7.22 4.22
C MET A 217 1.02 -6.79 5.56
N LYS A 218 1.88 -6.36 6.48
CA LYS A 218 1.48 -5.88 7.81
C LYS A 218 0.64 -4.60 7.70
N LEU A 219 1.10 -3.62 6.92
CA LEU A 219 0.38 -2.36 6.72
C LEU A 219 -1.03 -2.60 6.18
N VAL A 220 -1.16 -3.44 5.14
CA VAL A 220 -2.46 -3.77 4.55
C VAL A 220 -3.36 -4.49 5.55
N ASN A 221 -2.83 -5.48 6.29
CA ASN A 221 -3.57 -6.22 7.30
C ASN A 221 -4.10 -5.35 8.43
N ASP A 222 -3.25 -4.47 8.98
CA ASP A 222 -3.59 -3.61 10.12
C ASP A 222 -4.67 -2.58 9.76
N ASN A 223 -4.80 -2.27 8.46
CA ASN A 223 -5.79 -1.34 7.93
C ASN A 223 -6.98 -2.04 7.24
N GLY A 224 -7.25 -3.29 7.58
CA GLY A 224 -8.46 -4.01 7.18
C GLY A 224 -8.39 -4.74 5.82
N GLY A 225 -7.28 -4.62 5.09
CA GLY A 225 -7.05 -5.32 3.83
C GLY A 225 -6.58 -6.76 3.99
N TYR A 226 -6.00 -7.30 2.93
CA TYR A 226 -5.65 -8.72 2.83
C TYR A 226 -4.19 -8.90 2.43
N SER A 227 -3.51 -9.82 3.11
CA SER A 227 -2.18 -10.28 2.70
C SER A 227 -2.18 -11.77 2.47
N ILE A 228 -1.57 -12.20 1.38
CA ILE A 228 -1.47 -13.59 0.96
C ILE A 228 0.00 -13.92 0.74
N GLY A 229 0.53 -14.84 1.55
CA GLY A 229 1.84 -15.41 1.32
C GLY A 229 1.74 -16.52 0.26
N VAL A 230 2.54 -16.44 -0.80
CA VAL A 230 2.60 -17.54 -1.77
C VAL A 230 3.84 -18.38 -1.57
N TYR A 231 3.76 -19.67 -1.92
CA TYR A 231 4.87 -20.61 -1.83
C TYR A 231 4.89 -21.53 -3.04
N ASN A 232 6.08 -21.95 -3.44
CA ASN A 232 6.23 -22.94 -4.51
C ASN A 232 6.16 -24.37 -3.93
N ASN A 233 7.24 -24.87 -3.34
CA ASN A 233 7.33 -26.26 -2.86
C ASN A 233 7.34 -26.34 -1.33
N GLU A 234 7.84 -25.30 -0.65
CA GLU A 234 8.03 -25.31 0.80
C GLU A 234 7.19 -24.27 1.52
N LYS A 235 6.48 -24.73 2.57
CA LYS A 235 5.61 -23.89 3.39
C LYS A 235 6.33 -23.22 4.58
N THR A 236 7.60 -23.50 4.80
CA THR A 236 8.33 -23.07 6.00
C THR A 236 8.29 -21.58 6.21
N LYS A 237 8.51 -20.80 5.14
CA LYS A 237 8.46 -19.33 5.18
C LYS A 237 7.07 -18.80 5.51
N VAL A 238 6.03 -19.26 4.80
CA VAL A 238 4.67 -18.78 5.02
C VAL A 238 4.14 -19.20 6.40
N TYR A 239 4.52 -20.34 6.93
CA TYR A 239 4.18 -20.77 8.30
C TYR A 239 4.80 -19.82 9.35
N LYS A 240 6.07 -19.42 9.14
CA LYS A 240 6.71 -18.41 9.99
C LYS A 240 5.95 -17.08 9.93
N MET A 241 5.59 -16.62 8.72
CA MET A 241 4.84 -15.38 8.55
C MET A 241 3.46 -15.41 9.23
N VAL A 242 2.74 -16.53 9.16
CA VAL A 242 1.47 -16.71 9.88
C VAL A 242 1.68 -16.69 11.38
N ARG A 243 2.63 -17.48 11.89
CA ARG A 243 2.96 -17.53 13.32
C ARG A 243 3.32 -16.16 13.89
N ASP A 244 4.06 -15.39 13.13
CA ASP A 244 4.52 -14.06 13.52
C ASP A 244 3.48 -12.96 13.24
N GLY A 245 2.24 -13.33 12.83
CA GLY A 245 1.13 -12.42 12.55
C GLY A 245 1.37 -11.47 11.38
N ARG A 246 2.21 -11.87 10.42
CA ARG A 246 2.58 -11.05 9.26
C ARG A 246 1.61 -11.16 8.10
N ILE A 247 1.05 -12.34 7.89
CA ILE A 247 0.06 -12.63 6.86
C ILE A 247 -1.21 -13.25 7.44
N LYS A 248 -2.34 -13.07 6.75
CA LYS A 248 -3.62 -13.69 7.09
C LYS A 248 -3.84 -15.02 6.37
N TYR A 249 -3.39 -15.09 5.12
CA TYR A 249 -3.62 -16.21 4.24
C TYR A 249 -2.34 -16.65 3.55
N TYR A 250 -2.29 -17.88 3.12
CA TYR A 250 -1.25 -18.40 2.23
C TYR A 250 -1.86 -19.40 1.24
N ALA A 251 -1.25 -19.50 0.06
CA ALA A 251 -1.65 -20.44 -0.98
C ALA A 251 -0.43 -20.89 -1.81
N PRO A 252 -0.50 -22.01 -2.54
CA PRO A 252 0.47 -22.30 -3.58
C PRO A 252 0.57 -21.15 -4.60
N ALA A 253 1.75 -20.94 -5.18
CA ALA A 253 1.93 -20.02 -6.30
C ALA A 253 1.36 -20.62 -7.60
N ASP A 254 0.07 -20.89 -7.59
CA ASP A 254 -0.72 -21.43 -8.69
C ASP A 254 -1.86 -20.47 -9.00
N TYR A 255 -1.75 -19.81 -10.17
CA TYR A 255 -2.67 -18.78 -10.65
C TYR A 255 -3.71 -19.33 -11.63
N THR A 256 -3.84 -20.67 -11.76
CA THR A 256 -4.84 -21.29 -12.64
C THR A 256 -6.25 -21.07 -12.13
N ASP A 257 -7.23 -21.15 -13.03
CA ASP A 257 -8.65 -21.04 -12.65
C ASP A 257 -9.05 -22.20 -11.72
N GLY A 258 -9.73 -21.84 -10.62
CA GLY A 258 -10.13 -22.81 -9.58
C GLY A 258 -9.03 -23.22 -8.60
N SER A 259 -7.81 -22.68 -8.68
CA SER A 259 -6.77 -22.88 -7.68
C SER A 259 -7.15 -22.28 -6.31
N GLU A 260 -6.45 -22.67 -5.24
CA GLU A 260 -6.67 -22.12 -3.90
C GLU A 260 -6.54 -20.59 -3.89
N LEU A 261 -5.55 -20.05 -4.61
CA LEU A 261 -5.32 -18.61 -4.73
C LEU A 261 -6.46 -17.94 -5.50
N ASP A 262 -6.92 -18.53 -6.59
CA ASP A 262 -8.02 -18.03 -7.41
C ASP A 262 -9.33 -17.95 -6.59
N ILE A 263 -9.67 -19.02 -5.88
CA ILE A 263 -10.85 -19.06 -5.02
C ILE A 263 -10.77 -18.00 -3.93
N LEU A 264 -9.60 -17.84 -3.29
CA LEU A 264 -9.39 -16.86 -2.24
C LEU A 264 -9.55 -15.42 -2.75
N VAL A 265 -8.94 -15.08 -3.89
CA VAL A 265 -9.02 -13.74 -4.47
C VAL A 265 -10.45 -13.43 -4.94
N LYS A 266 -11.15 -14.38 -5.54
CA LYS A 266 -12.58 -14.24 -5.91
C LYS A 266 -13.47 -14.00 -4.68
N ALA A 267 -13.21 -14.69 -3.57
CA ALA A 267 -13.92 -14.46 -2.30
C ALA A 267 -13.67 -13.03 -1.74
N ILE A 268 -12.45 -12.52 -1.86
CA ILE A 268 -12.11 -11.15 -1.47
C ILE A 268 -12.85 -10.13 -2.35
N ILE A 269 -12.93 -10.35 -3.67
CA ILE A 269 -13.69 -9.50 -4.60
C ILE A 269 -15.16 -9.42 -4.17
N ASN A 270 -15.80 -10.55 -3.92
CA ASN A 270 -17.19 -10.61 -3.47
C ASN A 270 -17.40 -9.87 -2.16
N ARG A 271 -16.49 -10.04 -1.21
CA ARG A 271 -16.53 -9.30 0.06
C ARG A 271 -16.36 -7.81 -0.14
N THR A 272 -15.45 -7.37 -1.01
CA THR A 272 -15.24 -5.96 -1.34
C THR A 272 -16.51 -5.34 -1.89
N ALA A 273 -17.17 -5.97 -2.86
CA ALA A 273 -18.43 -5.50 -3.42
C ALA A 273 -19.49 -5.24 -2.34
N THR A 274 -19.68 -6.19 -1.42
CA THR A 274 -20.67 -6.07 -0.34
C THR A 274 -20.27 -5.05 0.71
N ASN A 275 -18.99 -5.03 1.09
CA ASN A 275 -18.49 -4.15 2.15
C ASN A 275 -18.56 -2.66 1.75
N GLU A 276 -18.29 -2.33 0.50
CA GLU A 276 -18.34 -0.93 0.05
C GLU A 276 -19.77 -0.38 0.07
N VAL A 277 -20.80 -1.18 -0.24
CA VAL A 277 -22.19 -0.77 -0.07
C VAL A 277 -22.50 -0.43 1.39
N LEU A 278 -21.97 -1.22 2.33
CA LEU A 278 -22.16 -0.96 3.76
C LEU A 278 -21.40 0.31 4.19
N GLN A 279 -20.19 0.53 3.68
CA GLN A 279 -19.41 1.73 4.01
C GLN A 279 -20.06 3.01 3.48
N ASP A 280 -20.50 3.03 2.23
CA ASP A 280 -21.19 4.17 1.64
C ASP A 280 -22.50 4.47 2.41
N THR A 281 -23.22 3.42 2.78
CA THR A 281 -24.42 3.57 3.61
C THR A 281 -24.09 4.14 4.99
N TYR A 282 -23.03 3.65 5.64
CA TYR A 282 -22.57 4.16 6.93
C TYR A 282 -22.18 5.64 6.85
N PHE A 283 -21.39 6.05 5.85
CA PHE A 283 -21.02 7.46 5.67
C PHE A 283 -22.23 8.35 5.44
N ARG A 284 -23.18 7.89 4.61
CA ARG A 284 -24.44 8.62 4.38
C ARG A 284 -25.26 8.77 5.66
N CYS A 285 -25.53 7.67 6.38
CA CYS A 285 -26.27 7.71 7.63
C CYS A 285 -25.62 8.59 8.68
N LYS A 286 -24.26 8.52 8.79
CA LYS A 286 -23.51 9.36 9.71
C LYS A 286 -23.62 10.84 9.37
N LYS A 287 -23.50 11.18 8.08
CA LYS A 287 -23.65 12.56 7.60
C LYS A 287 -25.06 13.09 7.85
N GLU A 288 -26.09 12.29 7.55
CA GLU A 288 -27.50 12.63 7.81
C GLU A 288 -27.76 12.82 9.31
N TYR A 289 -27.27 11.91 10.15
CA TYR A 289 -27.40 12.01 11.61
C TYR A 289 -26.77 13.28 12.17
N LEU A 290 -25.54 13.57 11.79
CA LEU A 290 -24.83 14.77 12.25
C LEU A 290 -25.47 16.07 11.73
N ALA A 291 -26.13 16.03 10.57
CA ALA A 291 -26.86 17.17 10.02
C ALA A 291 -28.22 17.38 10.69
N ALA A 292 -28.90 16.31 11.11
CA ALA A 292 -30.25 16.38 11.70
C ALA A 292 -30.30 16.99 13.11
N GLU A 293 -29.17 17.02 13.82
CA GLU A 293 -29.12 17.51 15.21
C GLU A 293 -29.07 19.05 15.31
N ARG A 294 -28.91 19.75 14.18
CA ARG A 294 -28.79 21.21 14.15
C ARG A 294 -29.51 21.87 12.96
N GLU A 295 -30.07 23.05 13.20
CA GLU A 295 -30.45 23.96 12.11
C GLU A 295 -29.15 24.35 11.35
N SER A 296 -29.12 24.09 10.03
CA SER A 296 -27.94 24.24 9.21
C SER A 296 -27.50 25.71 9.09
N ASN A 297 -26.36 26.02 9.67
CA ASN A 297 -25.60 27.21 9.31
C ASN A 297 -24.17 26.81 8.86
N GLU A 298 -23.45 27.73 8.20
CA GLU A 298 -22.10 27.47 7.64
C GLU A 298 -21.10 26.99 8.70
N GLU A 299 -21.27 27.39 9.97
CA GLU A 299 -20.39 26.97 11.08
C GLU A 299 -20.61 25.51 11.47
N ASP A 300 -21.83 25.01 11.39
CA ASP A 300 -22.22 23.64 11.72
C ASP A 300 -21.67 22.66 10.67
N GLU A 301 -21.75 23.03 9.37
CA GLU A 301 -21.13 22.24 8.30
C GLU A 301 -19.62 22.13 8.48
N LYS A 302 -18.95 23.21 8.86
CA LYS A 302 -17.52 23.24 9.11
C LYS A 302 -17.12 22.35 10.30
N ARG A 303 -17.88 22.35 11.41
CA ARG A 303 -17.62 21.47 12.57
C ARG A 303 -17.76 20.00 12.21
N THR A 304 -18.83 19.64 11.51
CA THR A 304 -19.08 18.29 11.04
C THR A 304 -17.93 17.78 10.18
N ASP A 305 -17.46 18.58 9.22
CA ASP A 305 -16.32 18.25 8.35
C ASP A 305 -15.03 18.04 9.15
N LEU A 306 -14.78 18.89 10.16
CA LEU A 306 -13.59 18.75 11.02
C LEU A 306 -13.64 17.47 11.87
N ILE A 307 -14.79 17.07 12.41
CA ILE A 307 -14.96 15.83 13.17
C ILE A 307 -14.67 14.61 12.27
N VAL A 308 -15.24 14.61 11.06
CA VAL A 308 -15.02 13.54 10.09
C VAL A 308 -13.54 13.46 9.68
N LYS A 309 -12.88 14.59 9.47
CA LYS A 309 -11.45 14.67 9.17
C LYS A 309 -10.59 14.14 10.32
N LEU A 310 -10.96 14.45 11.57
CA LEU A 310 -10.25 13.95 12.75
C LEU A 310 -10.38 12.45 12.91
N GLU A 311 -11.58 11.89 12.73
CA GLU A 311 -11.84 10.45 12.80
C GLU A 311 -10.93 9.66 11.85
N ASN A 312 -10.61 10.26 10.71
CA ASN A 312 -9.83 9.64 9.65
C ASN A 312 -8.40 10.19 9.55
N SER A 313 -7.93 10.86 10.60
CA SER A 313 -6.55 11.33 10.65
C SER A 313 -5.59 10.17 10.90
N HIS A 314 -4.55 10.08 10.05
CA HIS A 314 -3.49 9.06 10.13
C HIS A 314 -2.08 9.69 10.24
N SER A 315 -2.00 10.99 10.55
CA SER A 315 -0.75 11.72 10.67
C SER A 315 -0.76 12.61 11.91
N PHE A 316 0.27 12.53 12.75
CA PHE A 316 0.40 13.34 13.96
C PHE A 316 0.24 14.84 13.69
N ALA A 317 1.03 15.38 12.75
CA ALA A 317 0.98 16.80 12.40
C ALA A 317 -0.42 17.25 11.99
N LYS A 318 -1.15 16.41 11.27
CA LYS A 318 -2.49 16.73 10.86
C LYS A 318 -3.49 16.59 12.00
N THR A 319 -3.36 15.58 12.85
CA THR A 319 -4.21 15.44 14.04
C THR A 319 -4.11 16.68 14.92
N HIS A 320 -2.88 17.18 15.20
CA HIS A 320 -2.68 18.45 15.92
C HIS A 320 -3.33 19.64 15.20
N SER A 321 -3.16 19.76 13.87
CA SER A 321 -3.77 20.84 13.10
C SER A 321 -5.31 20.81 13.16
N LEU A 322 -5.92 19.62 13.11
CA LEU A 322 -7.37 19.46 13.23
C LEU A 322 -7.86 19.76 14.64
N ILE A 323 -7.16 19.31 15.66
CA ILE A 323 -7.46 19.65 17.06
C ILE A 323 -7.39 21.16 17.28
N ALA A 324 -6.38 21.84 16.75
CA ALA A 324 -6.26 23.28 16.85
C ALA A 324 -7.44 24.04 16.17
N GLN A 325 -7.99 23.50 15.07
CA GLN A 325 -9.18 24.06 14.42
C GLN A 325 -10.45 23.76 15.24
N LEU A 326 -10.58 22.55 15.79
CA LEU A 326 -11.70 22.14 16.63
C LEU A 326 -11.74 22.92 17.95
N GLN A 327 -10.60 23.31 18.50
CA GLN A 327 -10.52 24.16 19.69
C GLN A 327 -11.13 25.55 19.50
N GLN A 328 -11.24 26.03 18.26
CA GLN A 328 -11.88 27.31 17.95
C GLN A 328 -13.39 27.21 17.84
N CYS A 329 -13.94 26.00 17.82
CA CYS A 329 -15.37 25.74 17.79
C CYS A 329 -15.96 25.77 19.19
N THR A 330 -17.19 26.28 19.29
CA THR A 330 -17.99 26.33 20.52
C THR A 330 -19.34 25.64 20.31
N ASP A 331 -20.10 25.50 21.36
CA ASP A 331 -21.50 25.00 21.33
C ASP A 331 -21.63 23.58 20.76
N TRP A 332 -20.79 22.67 21.24
CA TRP A 332 -20.83 21.26 20.87
C TRP A 332 -22.15 20.60 21.27
N THR A 333 -22.82 19.94 20.33
CA THR A 333 -23.94 19.05 20.67
C THR A 333 -23.44 17.81 21.44
N GLU A 334 -24.36 17.16 22.14
CA GLU A 334 -24.06 15.90 22.82
C GLU A 334 -23.53 14.84 21.84
N ALA A 335 -24.15 14.75 20.64
CA ALA A 335 -23.71 13.81 19.60
C ALA A 335 -22.30 14.07 19.08
N GLU A 336 -21.93 15.33 18.85
CA GLU A 336 -20.60 15.71 18.42
C GLU A 336 -19.55 15.43 19.51
N ARG A 337 -19.85 15.74 20.79
CA ARG A 337 -18.97 15.39 21.92
C ARG A 337 -18.74 13.89 22.01
N GLN A 338 -19.81 13.09 21.93
CA GLN A 338 -19.69 11.63 21.94
C GLN A 338 -18.90 11.10 20.73
N ALA A 339 -19.08 11.70 19.56
CA ALA A 339 -18.28 11.36 18.37
C ALA A 339 -16.78 11.66 18.58
N LEU A 340 -16.44 12.84 19.13
CA LEU A 340 -15.07 13.24 19.43
C LEU A 340 -14.43 12.32 20.49
N LEU A 341 -15.16 11.99 21.57
CA LEU A 341 -14.69 11.09 22.62
C LEU A 341 -14.47 9.67 22.07
N ARG A 342 -15.35 9.18 21.21
CA ARG A 342 -15.17 7.90 20.50
C ARG A 342 -13.92 7.91 19.63
N ILE A 343 -13.68 9.01 18.91
CA ILE A 343 -12.46 9.17 18.09
C ILE A 343 -11.20 9.07 18.95
N ALA A 344 -11.18 9.67 20.14
CA ALA A 344 -10.03 9.58 21.06
C ALA A 344 -9.71 8.14 21.49
N VAL A 345 -10.74 7.28 21.58
CA VAL A 345 -10.56 5.87 21.97
C VAL A 345 -10.17 5.00 20.79
N HIS A 346 -10.80 5.20 19.61
CA HIS A 346 -10.74 4.26 18.49
C HIS A 346 -9.79 4.67 17.37
N ASN A 347 -9.48 5.97 17.21
CA ASN A 347 -8.46 6.41 16.27
C ASN A 347 -7.07 6.29 16.92
N SER A 348 -6.22 5.45 16.33
CA SER A 348 -4.88 5.15 16.86
C SER A 348 -3.96 6.37 16.97
N GLN A 349 -4.09 7.34 16.05
CA GLN A 349 -3.26 8.56 16.05
C GLN A 349 -3.68 9.48 17.20
N VAL A 350 -4.98 9.75 17.33
CA VAL A 350 -5.53 10.58 18.41
C VAL A 350 -5.20 9.96 19.76
N ARG A 351 -5.43 8.66 19.90
CA ARG A 351 -5.15 7.93 21.16
C ARG A 351 -3.69 8.01 21.57
N TYR A 352 -2.78 7.92 20.60
CA TYR A 352 -1.33 7.96 20.87
C TYR A 352 -0.87 9.31 21.40
N ILE A 353 -1.42 10.43 20.86
CA ILE A 353 -1.06 11.80 21.25
C ILE A 353 -2.03 12.43 22.25
N LEU A 354 -2.92 11.65 22.86
CA LEU A 354 -3.96 12.15 23.76
C LEU A 354 -3.41 12.89 24.98
N THR A 355 -2.15 12.62 25.33
CA THR A 355 -1.44 13.28 26.43
C THR A 355 -0.64 14.52 26.00
N ASP A 356 -0.54 14.83 24.72
CA ASP A 356 0.11 16.02 24.23
C ASP A 356 -0.67 17.27 24.65
N ALA A 357 0.01 18.35 24.99
CA ALA A 357 -0.57 19.48 25.72
C ALA A 357 -1.82 20.09 25.06
N ASP A 358 -1.80 20.27 23.76
CA ASP A 358 -2.91 20.84 22.99
C ASP A 358 -4.09 19.84 22.86
N VAL A 359 -3.80 18.59 22.58
CA VAL A 359 -4.79 17.52 22.46
C VAL A 359 -5.46 17.25 23.81
N ARG A 360 -4.65 17.15 24.86
CA ARG A 360 -5.10 17.00 26.24
C ARG A 360 -6.06 18.12 26.63
N ALA A 361 -5.67 19.38 26.42
CA ALA A 361 -6.50 20.52 26.79
C ALA A 361 -7.86 20.51 26.07
N PHE A 362 -7.90 20.08 24.81
CA PHE A 362 -9.13 19.93 24.05
C PHE A 362 -10.05 18.88 24.66
N TYR A 363 -9.54 17.68 24.95
CA TYR A 363 -10.36 16.60 25.50
C TYR A 363 -10.76 16.81 26.96
N GLU A 364 -9.92 17.47 27.78
CA GLU A 364 -10.29 17.91 29.12
C GLU A 364 -11.47 18.87 29.12
N LYS A 365 -11.50 19.82 28.16
CA LYS A 365 -12.65 20.73 27.98
C LYS A 365 -13.91 19.98 27.59
N LEU A 366 -13.85 19.05 26.64
CA LEU A 366 -14.99 18.24 26.23
C LEU A 366 -15.54 17.40 27.39
N LEU A 367 -14.66 16.79 28.20
CA LEU A 367 -15.06 16.01 29.37
C LEU A 367 -15.70 16.84 30.46
N ALA A 368 -15.32 18.13 30.61
CA ALA A 368 -15.92 19.03 31.58
C ALA A 368 -17.37 19.40 31.25
N GLU A 369 -17.76 19.32 29.98
CA GLU A 369 -19.11 19.58 29.49
C GLU A 369 -20.03 18.35 29.55
N GLU A 370 -19.50 17.16 29.82
CA GLU A 370 -20.26 15.92 29.91
C GLU A 370 -21.06 15.83 31.22
N LYS A 371 -22.38 15.74 31.09
CA LYS A 371 -23.29 15.55 32.25
C LYS A 371 -23.25 14.12 32.80
N THR A 372 -23.07 13.16 31.93
CA THR A 372 -22.95 11.72 32.26
C THR A 372 -21.86 11.08 31.46
N LEU A 373 -20.92 10.44 32.11
CA LEU A 373 -19.78 9.83 31.45
C LEU A 373 -20.16 8.57 30.70
N SER A 374 -20.06 8.61 29.37
CA SER A 374 -20.13 7.43 28.52
C SER A 374 -18.89 6.51 28.72
N PRO A 375 -18.92 5.25 28.26
CA PRO A 375 -17.77 4.35 28.32
C PRO A 375 -16.52 4.95 27.67
N ASP A 376 -16.67 5.64 26.54
CA ASP A 376 -15.58 6.31 25.84
C ASP A 376 -15.04 7.48 26.66
N ALA A 377 -15.92 8.30 27.26
CA ALA A 377 -15.54 9.39 28.15
C ALA A 377 -14.78 8.90 29.38
N GLN A 378 -15.19 7.78 29.98
CA GLN A 378 -14.48 7.16 31.12
C GLN A 378 -13.07 6.71 30.70
N THR A 379 -12.96 6.11 29.51
CA THR A 379 -11.68 5.67 28.97
C THR A 379 -10.74 6.85 28.72
N VAL A 380 -11.22 7.92 28.07
CA VAL A 380 -10.44 9.14 27.84
C VAL A 380 -9.99 9.77 29.16
N ARG A 381 -10.89 9.91 30.11
CA ARG A 381 -10.58 10.43 31.45
C ARG A 381 -9.46 9.63 32.12
N SER A 382 -9.58 8.31 32.15
CA SER A 382 -8.58 7.42 32.75
C SER A 382 -7.19 7.59 32.12
N VAL A 383 -7.10 7.80 30.82
CA VAL A 383 -5.83 8.04 30.12
C VAL A 383 -5.24 9.40 30.51
N LEU A 384 -6.05 10.43 30.67
CA LEU A 384 -5.60 11.78 31.02
C LEU A 384 -5.21 11.94 32.50
N GLU A 385 -5.81 11.16 33.41
CA GLU A 385 -5.53 11.19 34.85
C GLU A 385 -4.32 10.32 35.23
N ASN A 386 -3.96 9.29 34.45
CA ASN A 386 -2.91 8.33 34.78
C ASN A 386 -1.48 8.77 34.36
N LYS A 387 -1.26 10.06 34.14
CA LYS A 387 0.04 10.71 33.94
C LYS A 387 0.01 12.09 34.64
#